data_2069532bfcacf8b8b2dba2a0255bdf45
#
_entry.id   2069532bfcacf8b8b2dba2a0255bdf45
#
_cell.length_a   1.000
_cell.length_b   1.000
_cell.length_c   1.000
_cell.angle_alpha   90.00
_cell.angle_beta   90.00
_cell.angle_gamma   90.00
#
_symmetry.space_group_name_H-M   'P 1'
#
loop_
_entity.id
_entity.type
_entity.pdbx_description
1 polymer ?
#
loop_
_entity_poly.entity_id
_entity_poly.type
_entity_poly.pdbx_seq_one_letter_code
_entity_poly.pdbx_strand_id
1 'polypeptide(L)'
;MSGQRILQPPSWPRPLGYANGIAVHGETIFLAGQIGWDAKGRLAEGFAKQVGQALANVVTLLAEAGADPQHVVRLTWFVTDLDAYRENLALIGEAYRAVMGRQDRKSVV
;
A
#
# COMPACT_ATOMS: atom_id res chain seq x y z
N MET A 1 13.81 0.97 -14.94
CA MET A 1 12.62 1.31 -15.73
C MET A 1 11.42 0.54 -15.20
N SER A 2 10.31 1.21 -15.06
CA SER A 2 9.09 0.55 -14.63
C SER A 2 8.41 -0.13 -15.81
N GLY A 3 8.03 -1.39 -15.69
CA GLY A 3 7.23 -2.09 -16.66
C GLY A 3 5.72 -1.88 -16.47
N GLN A 4 5.32 -0.78 -15.84
CA GLN A 4 3.93 -0.52 -15.49
C GLN A 4 3.24 0.38 -16.50
N ARG A 5 1.97 0.07 -16.77
CA ARG A 5 1.11 0.89 -17.60
C ARG A 5 -0.27 0.92 -16.96
N ILE A 6 -0.80 2.12 -16.68
CA ILE A 6 -2.13 2.27 -16.10
C ILE A 6 -3.16 2.10 -17.21
N LEU A 7 -4.19 1.29 -16.94
CA LEU A 7 -5.26 1.00 -17.88
C LEU A 7 -6.47 1.85 -17.50
N GLN A 8 -6.81 2.79 -18.38
CA GLN A 8 -7.93 3.71 -18.17
C GLN A 8 -8.67 3.93 -19.49
N PRO A 9 -9.82 3.26 -19.68
CA PRO A 9 -10.62 3.52 -20.88
C PRO A 9 -11.03 4.99 -20.95
N PRO A 10 -10.92 5.64 -22.12
CA PRO A 10 -11.21 7.08 -22.22
C PRO A 10 -12.62 7.47 -21.82
N SER A 11 -13.59 6.56 -21.99
CA SER A 11 -15.00 6.83 -21.70
C SER A 11 -15.37 6.59 -20.23
N TRP A 12 -14.48 6.04 -19.44
CA TRP A 12 -14.77 5.74 -18.04
C TRP A 12 -14.43 6.92 -17.13
N PRO A 13 -15.20 7.11 -16.05
CA PRO A 13 -14.85 8.11 -15.05
C PRO A 13 -13.45 7.84 -14.49
N ARG A 14 -12.70 8.91 -14.22
CA ARG A 14 -11.37 8.78 -13.64
C ARG A 14 -11.48 8.35 -12.19
N PRO A 15 -10.82 7.25 -11.77
CA PRO A 15 -10.88 6.81 -10.39
C PRO A 15 -10.07 7.72 -9.47
N LEU A 16 -10.48 7.78 -8.21
CA LEU A 16 -9.80 8.55 -7.16
C LEU A 16 -9.15 7.57 -6.19
N GLY A 17 -7.84 7.70 -6.02
CA GLY A 17 -7.08 6.89 -5.07
C GLY A 17 -6.81 5.45 -5.49
N TYR A 18 -7.15 5.08 -6.73
CA TYR A 18 -6.89 3.75 -7.26
C TYR A 18 -6.78 3.78 -8.77
N ALA A 19 -6.39 2.69 -9.37
CA ALA A 19 -6.43 2.50 -10.82
C ALA A 19 -7.42 1.40 -11.18
N ASN A 20 -8.11 1.53 -12.31
CA ASN A 20 -9.00 0.47 -12.79
C ASN A 20 -8.22 -0.77 -13.20
N GLY A 21 -7.02 -0.59 -13.73
CA GLY A 21 -6.15 -1.70 -14.06
C GLY A 21 -4.72 -1.22 -14.24
N ILE A 22 -3.79 -2.13 -14.02
CA ILE A 22 -2.37 -1.85 -14.20
C ILE A 22 -1.77 -3.05 -14.94
N ALA A 23 -1.16 -2.79 -16.08
CA ALA A 23 -0.40 -3.81 -16.79
C ALA A 23 1.06 -3.75 -16.34
N VAL A 24 1.63 -4.89 -16.06
CA VAL A 24 3.01 -4.98 -15.58
C VAL A 24 3.79 -6.02 -16.38
N HIS A 25 5.11 -5.88 -16.30
CA HIS A 25 6.03 -6.77 -16.96
C HIS A 25 7.30 -6.81 -16.10
N GLY A 26 7.89 -7.98 -15.98
CA GLY A 26 9.06 -8.19 -15.15
C GLY A 26 8.84 -9.22 -14.05
N GLU A 27 9.72 -9.23 -13.07
CA GLU A 27 9.63 -10.13 -11.93
C GLU A 27 8.43 -9.77 -11.06
N THR A 28 7.69 -10.78 -10.65
CA THR A 28 6.55 -10.57 -9.73
C THR A 28 6.97 -10.96 -8.33
N ILE A 29 6.72 -10.05 -7.38
CA ILE A 29 7.05 -10.24 -5.97
C ILE A 29 5.76 -10.36 -5.19
N PHE A 30 5.60 -11.44 -4.44
CA PHE A 30 4.47 -11.65 -3.54
C PHE A 30 4.95 -11.51 -2.11
N LEU A 31 4.29 -10.66 -1.34
CA LEU A 31 4.59 -10.50 0.07
C LEU A 31 3.48 -11.12 0.91
N ALA A 32 3.87 -11.78 1.98
CA ALA A 32 2.92 -12.23 2.98
C ALA A 32 2.27 -11.04 3.66
N GLY A 33 1.14 -11.27 4.33
CA GLY A 33 0.48 -10.22 5.08
C GLY A 33 1.39 -9.62 6.14
N GLN A 34 1.46 -8.30 6.18
CA GLN A 34 2.24 -7.57 7.17
C GLN A 34 1.31 -6.91 8.17
N ILE A 35 1.72 -6.93 9.42
CA ILE A 35 0.98 -6.28 10.50
C ILE A 35 1.88 -5.26 11.18
N GLY A 36 1.34 -4.54 12.16
CA GLY A 36 2.03 -3.41 12.78
C GLY A 36 3.09 -3.77 13.80
N TRP A 37 3.84 -4.85 13.59
CA TRP A 37 4.95 -5.25 14.47
C TRP A 37 6.27 -4.76 13.92
N ASP A 38 7.13 -4.24 14.82
CA ASP A 38 8.47 -3.82 14.45
C ASP A 38 9.43 -5.02 14.40
N ALA A 39 10.70 -4.75 14.11
CA ALA A 39 11.72 -5.79 14.00
C ALA A 39 11.95 -6.56 15.28
N LYS A 40 11.53 -6.03 16.43
CA LYS A 40 11.64 -6.68 17.74
C LYS A 40 10.35 -7.39 18.14
N GLY A 41 9.37 -7.45 17.25
CA GLY A 41 8.10 -8.11 17.50
C GLY A 41 7.15 -7.31 18.38
N ARG A 42 7.37 -6.00 18.51
CA ARG A 42 6.50 -5.13 19.32
C ARG A 42 5.43 -4.52 18.44
N LEU A 43 4.18 -4.64 18.86
CA LEU A 43 3.04 -4.08 18.14
C LEU A 43 2.96 -2.58 18.39
N ALA A 44 2.80 -1.79 17.33
CA ALA A 44 2.61 -0.35 17.45
C ALA A 44 1.28 -0.06 18.16
N GLU A 45 1.22 1.06 18.87
CA GLU A 45 0.03 1.46 19.60
C GLU A 45 -0.90 2.31 18.73
N GLY A 46 -2.14 1.88 18.64
CA GLY A 46 -3.16 2.58 17.89
C GLY A 46 -3.20 2.19 16.42
N PHE A 47 -4.39 2.36 15.84
CA PHE A 47 -4.67 1.89 14.49
C PHE A 47 -3.75 2.52 13.45
N ALA A 48 -3.65 3.85 13.46
CA ALA A 48 -2.86 4.56 12.45
C ALA A 48 -1.36 4.21 12.52
N LYS A 49 -0.82 4.03 13.74
CA LYS A 49 0.58 3.64 13.91
C LYS A 49 0.82 2.21 13.46
N GLN A 50 -0.15 1.32 13.68
CA GLN A 50 -0.05 -0.05 13.20
C GLN A 50 -0.06 -0.09 11.67
N VAL A 51 -0.89 0.70 11.02
CA VAL A 51 -0.90 0.83 9.56
C VAL A 51 0.46 1.32 9.06
N GLY A 52 0.98 2.38 9.67
CA GLY A 52 2.29 2.93 9.30
C GLY A 52 3.41 1.89 9.44
N GLN A 53 3.41 1.14 10.53
CA GLN A 53 4.41 0.10 10.74
C GLN A 53 4.29 -1.05 9.73
N ALA A 54 3.06 -1.48 9.44
CA ALA A 54 2.83 -2.52 8.44
C ALA A 54 3.33 -2.08 7.06
N LEU A 55 3.05 -0.84 6.69
CA LEU A 55 3.55 -0.29 5.42
C LEU A 55 5.08 -0.19 5.40
N ALA A 56 5.69 0.20 6.52
CA ALA A 56 7.15 0.24 6.63
C ALA A 56 7.74 -1.16 6.44
N ASN A 57 7.08 -2.19 6.98
CA ASN A 57 7.51 -3.58 6.79
C ASN A 57 7.43 -3.99 5.32
N VAL A 58 6.39 -3.58 4.61
CA VAL A 58 6.27 -3.81 3.17
C VAL A 58 7.46 -3.19 2.44
N VAL A 59 7.79 -1.94 2.74
CA VAL A 59 8.91 -1.24 2.09
C VAL A 59 10.24 -1.95 2.39
N THR A 60 10.43 -2.41 3.62
CA THR A 60 11.63 -3.16 4.01
C THR A 60 11.76 -4.45 3.19
N LEU A 61 10.67 -5.18 3.03
CA LEU A 61 10.67 -6.40 2.24
C LEU A 61 10.91 -6.14 0.75
N LEU A 62 10.31 -5.08 0.22
CA LEU A 62 10.54 -4.68 -1.17
C LEU A 62 12.02 -4.40 -1.42
N ALA A 63 12.68 -3.74 -0.47
CA ALA A 63 14.10 -3.41 -0.58
C ALA A 63 14.97 -4.67 -0.71
N GLU A 64 14.57 -5.78 -0.08
CA GLU A 64 15.30 -7.05 -0.21
C GLU A 64 15.30 -7.56 -1.65
N ALA A 65 14.29 -7.22 -2.42
CA ALA A 65 14.21 -7.60 -3.83
C ALA A 65 14.69 -6.49 -4.76
N GLY A 66 15.26 -5.42 -4.22
CA GLY A 66 15.70 -4.28 -5.00
C GLY A 66 14.55 -3.43 -5.53
N ALA A 67 13.38 -3.48 -4.87
CA ALA A 67 12.20 -2.76 -5.32
C ALA A 67 11.86 -1.62 -4.36
N ASP A 68 11.07 -0.69 -4.86
CA ASP A 68 10.61 0.52 -4.16
C ASP A 68 9.09 0.56 -4.11
N PRO A 69 8.50 1.46 -3.30
CA PRO A 69 7.04 1.63 -3.30
C PRO A 69 6.43 1.92 -4.68
N GLN A 70 7.16 2.57 -5.58
CA GLN A 70 6.66 2.84 -6.93
C GLN A 70 6.41 1.57 -7.74
N HIS A 71 7.00 0.45 -7.35
CA HIS A 71 6.81 -0.83 -8.02
C HIS A 71 5.59 -1.60 -7.52
N VAL A 72 4.93 -1.14 -6.46
CA VAL A 72 3.71 -1.78 -5.95
C VAL A 72 2.60 -1.59 -6.97
N VAL A 73 1.95 -2.70 -7.35
CA VAL A 73 0.85 -2.68 -8.31
C VAL A 73 -0.47 -3.10 -7.69
N ARG A 74 -0.42 -3.73 -6.52
CA ARG A 74 -1.61 -4.11 -5.78
C ARG A 74 -1.30 -4.15 -4.29
N LEU A 75 -2.17 -3.52 -3.51
CA LEU A 75 -2.08 -3.54 -2.06
C LEU A 75 -3.48 -3.86 -1.53
N THR A 76 -3.59 -4.96 -0.79
CA THR A 76 -4.85 -5.38 -0.21
C THR A 76 -4.82 -5.14 1.29
N TRP A 77 -5.88 -4.55 1.82
CA TRP A 77 -6.01 -4.21 3.22
C TRP A 77 -7.05 -5.11 3.86
N PHE A 78 -6.68 -5.75 4.96
CA PHE A 78 -7.60 -6.49 5.79
C PHE A 78 -7.71 -5.78 7.12
N VAL A 79 -8.89 -5.27 7.43
CA VAL A 79 -9.13 -4.54 8.68
C VAL A 79 -10.20 -5.25 9.50
N THR A 80 -9.95 -5.38 10.80
CA THR A 80 -10.87 -6.07 11.71
C THR A 80 -11.89 -5.11 12.33
N ASP A 81 -11.64 -3.81 12.25
CA ASP A 81 -12.50 -2.77 12.81
C ASP A 81 -12.70 -1.67 11.78
N LEU A 82 -13.81 -1.76 11.03
CA LEU A 82 -14.14 -0.78 9.99
C LEU A 82 -14.39 0.60 10.57
N ASP A 83 -14.94 0.69 11.78
CA ASP A 83 -15.18 1.98 12.40
C ASP A 83 -13.86 2.67 12.72
N ALA A 84 -12.90 1.95 13.29
CA ALA A 84 -11.56 2.48 13.52
C ALA A 84 -10.90 2.93 12.22
N TYR A 85 -11.05 2.15 11.16
CA TYR A 85 -10.54 2.52 9.84
C TYR A 85 -11.14 3.84 9.35
N ARG A 86 -12.47 3.95 9.40
CA ARG A 86 -13.17 5.16 8.95
C ARG A 86 -12.85 6.38 9.78
N GLU A 87 -12.73 6.22 11.10
CA GLU A 87 -12.41 7.30 12.03
C GLU A 87 -10.98 7.81 11.86
N ASN A 88 -10.09 7.00 11.30
CA ASN A 88 -8.67 7.31 11.17
C ASN A 88 -8.22 7.56 9.73
N LEU A 89 -9.16 7.79 8.80
CA LEU A 89 -8.82 7.93 7.38
C LEU A 89 -7.74 8.98 7.11
N ALA A 90 -7.85 10.13 7.77
CA ALA A 90 -6.86 11.20 7.58
C ALA A 90 -5.46 10.76 8.05
N LEU A 91 -5.38 10.14 9.22
CA LEU A 91 -4.12 9.65 9.78
C LEU A 91 -3.54 8.51 8.95
N ILE A 92 -4.39 7.63 8.43
CA ILE A 92 -3.99 6.54 7.55
C ILE A 92 -3.40 7.11 6.26
N GLY A 93 -4.05 8.11 5.68
CA GLY A 93 -3.55 8.79 4.49
C GLY A 93 -2.20 9.44 4.71
N GLU A 94 -2.00 10.08 5.86
CA GLU A 94 -0.71 10.66 6.24
C GLU A 94 0.36 9.57 6.36
N ALA A 95 0.06 8.47 7.05
CA ALA A 95 0.98 7.36 7.22
C ALA A 95 1.35 6.75 5.87
N TYR A 96 0.36 6.55 5.01
CA TYR A 96 0.58 6.01 3.67
C TYR A 96 1.54 6.90 2.87
N ARG A 97 1.25 8.21 2.83
CA ARG A 97 2.10 9.14 2.07
C ARG A 97 3.50 9.25 2.64
N ALA A 98 3.64 9.18 3.97
CA ALA A 98 4.95 9.25 4.61
C ALA A 98 5.82 8.03 4.28
N VAL A 99 5.22 6.85 4.19
CA VAL A 99 5.96 5.60 3.97
C VAL A 99 6.05 5.23 2.50
N MET A 100 4.93 5.32 1.79
CA MET A 100 4.82 4.85 0.40
C MET A 100 5.00 5.96 -0.64
N GLY A 101 5.00 7.21 -0.22
CA GLY A 101 4.98 8.32 -1.13
C GLY A 101 3.61 8.45 -1.81
N ARG A 102 3.57 9.08 -2.97
CA ARG A 102 2.30 9.31 -3.68
C ARG A 102 1.97 8.18 -4.64
N GLN A 103 1.82 6.97 -4.08
CA GLN A 103 1.46 5.77 -4.83
C GLN A 103 -0.03 5.46 -4.66
N ASP A 104 -0.87 6.48 -4.80
CA ASP A 104 -2.27 6.44 -4.40
C ASP A 104 -3.20 5.66 -5.33
N ARG A 105 -2.73 5.20 -6.48
CA ARG A 105 -3.55 4.44 -7.45
C ARG A 105 -3.35 2.94 -7.37
N LYS A 106 -2.76 2.43 -6.30
CA LYS A 106 -2.32 1.03 -6.24
C LYS A 106 -2.97 0.21 -5.14
N SER A 107 -3.94 0.81 -4.44
CA SER A 107 -4.61 0.13 -3.35
C SER A 107 -5.85 -0.62 -3.81
N VAL A 108 -6.05 -1.79 -3.21
CA VAL A 108 -7.28 -2.58 -3.29
C VAL A 108 -7.73 -2.83 -1.85
N VAL A 109 -8.96 -2.49 -1.56
CA VAL A 109 -9.52 -2.63 -0.21
C VAL A 109 -10.66 -3.64 -0.23
#